data_e2f10609cf3d28d5ffc02b260fbb5177
#
_entry.id   e2f10609cf3d28d5ffc02b260fbb5177
#
_cell.length_a   1.000
_cell.length_b   1.000
_cell.length_c   1.000
_cell.angle_alpha   90.00
_cell.angle_beta   90.00
_cell.angle_gamma   90.00
#
_symmetry.space_group_name_H-M   'P 1'
#
loop_
_entity.id
_entity.type
_entity.pdbx_description
1 polymer ?
#
loop_
_entity_poly.entity_id
_entity_poly.type
_entity_poly.pdbx_seq_one_letter_code
_entity_poly.pdbx_strand_id
1 'polypeptide(L)'
;EPEQAPAELKVDGRTLENACYRVVIARNGDIESIFDKRLGRQLLTAPARLEFLHESPRQWPAWNMDWKDRRQAPVAFMDENAAVRIVERGPVRATLEVSRQGRDSRIVQRISLAAGEAGRRIEVDNRIDWQSTGVSLKAAFPLAAANPEASYSLNTAVVERGNNDSLKFEVPSREWFDLTDRSGRFGVSVLEDCRYGSDKPDDNTLRLTLMYTPEANVPRFTYQATQDFGIHDVKYALYGHEGGWDNGTPWQAKFLNQPLLTFATERHDGDRGRRIALAVPSTGQIDIMAFKKMEEGSYYIVRVNELFGKACDGATIEFPSAVAEAFEVDGQERRIGKATVRNGKLTFDIGKFGIRSFAVRFADTSAPAKPVQEQLLLAYDADILSDDAVRSDGRMGRSEQTLPAEMLPDTITSEGIDFAIRGREKGADNAVECRGQQITLPAGDYDRIYLLAAAEEEAAGRFEVDGAEQWLD
;
A
#
# COMPACT_ATOMS: atom_id res chain seq x y z
N GLU A 1 -6.12 -8.62 -28.21
CA GLU A 1 -5.19 -9.73 -27.98
C GLU A 1 -4.20 -9.27 -26.91
N PRO A 2 -3.87 -10.09 -25.91
CA PRO A 2 -2.83 -9.72 -24.98
C PRO A 2 -1.53 -9.56 -25.78
N GLU A 3 -0.90 -8.39 -25.64
CA GLU A 3 0.46 -8.17 -26.12
C GLU A 3 1.32 -9.30 -25.57
N GLN A 4 1.98 -10.06 -26.44
CA GLN A 4 2.82 -11.18 -25.99
C GLN A 4 3.85 -10.65 -25.01
N ALA A 5 3.80 -11.12 -23.76
CA ALA A 5 4.84 -10.79 -22.78
C ALA A 5 6.21 -11.15 -23.37
N PRO A 6 7.19 -10.26 -23.29
CA PRO A 6 8.50 -10.51 -23.89
C PRO A 6 9.10 -11.80 -23.34
N ALA A 7 9.67 -12.63 -24.22
CA ALA A 7 10.27 -13.94 -23.94
C ALA A 7 11.54 -13.89 -23.05
N GLU A 8 11.65 -12.92 -22.17
CA GLU A 8 12.86 -12.57 -21.43
C GLU A 8 12.93 -13.10 -20.00
N LEU A 9 11.80 -13.65 -19.47
CA LEU A 9 11.80 -14.26 -18.15
C LEU A 9 12.37 -15.68 -18.21
N LYS A 10 13.42 -15.92 -17.41
CA LYS A 10 14.01 -17.25 -17.24
C LYS A 10 14.13 -17.56 -15.75
N VAL A 11 13.83 -18.81 -15.43
CA VAL A 11 14.09 -19.37 -14.11
C VAL A 11 14.64 -20.76 -14.27
N ASP A 12 15.81 -21.00 -13.70
CA ASP A 12 16.46 -22.31 -13.73
C ASP A 12 17.22 -22.56 -12.42
N GLY A 13 16.92 -23.71 -11.79
CA GLY A 13 17.54 -24.09 -10.53
C GLY A 13 17.39 -22.99 -9.46
N ARG A 14 18.45 -22.23 -9.24
CA ARG A 14 18.54 -21.14 -8.27
C ARG A 14 18.80 -19.77 -8.92
N THR A 15 18.49 -19.64 -10.19
CA THR A 15 18.71 -18.42 -10.96
C THR A 15 17.40 -17.86 -11.49
N LEU A 16 17.18 -16.56 -11.31
CA LEU A 16 16.13 -15.77 -11.94
C LEU A 16 16.78 -14.78 -12.91
N GLU A 17 16.15 -14.59 -14.07
CA GLU A 17 16.65 -13.65 -15.07
C GLU A 17 15.50 -13.00 -15.82
N ASN A 18 15.61 -11.68 -16.03
CA ASN A 18 14.75 -10.89 -16.91
C ASN A 18 15.57 -9.93 -17.77
N ALA A 19 14.92 -8.96 -18.41
CA ALA A 19 15.63 -7.92 -19.20
C ALA A 19 16.57 -7.07 -18.34
N CYS A 20 16.24 -6.84 -17.07
CA CYS A 20 16.96 -5.94 -16.18
C CYS A 20 18.00 -6.63 -15.32
N TYR A 21 17.70 -7.83 -14.83
CA TYR A 21 18.49 -8.49 -13.78
C TYR A 21 18.78 -9.95 -14.08
N ARG A 22 19.90 -10.42 -13.51
CA ARG A 22 20.17 -11.82 -13.23
C ARG A 22 20.47 -11.96 -11.74
N VAL A 23 19.65 -12.76 -11.04
CA VAL A 23 19.73 -13.01 -9.61
C VAL A 23 20.06 -14.48 -9.36
N VAL A 24 21.06 -14.74 -8.52
CA VAL A 24 21.48 -16.09 -8.15
C VAL A 24 21.31 -16.28 -6.65
N ILE A 25 20.70 -17.39 -6.25
CA ILE A 25 20.50 -17.80 -4.87
C ILE A 25 21.53 -18.86 -4.48
N ALA A 26 22.24 -18.64 -3.37
CA ALA A 26 23.19 -19.59 -2.81
C ALA A 26 22.50 -20.86 -2.26
N ARG A 27 23.28 -21.88 -1.93
CA ARG A 27 22.74 -23.15 -1.37
C ARG A 27 22.09 -22.95 0.01
N ASN A 28 22.59 -22.01 0.78
CA ASN A 28 22.07 -21.64 2.12
C ASN A 28 20.89 -20.66 2.06
N GLY A 29 20.44 -20.30 0.85
CA GLY A 29 19.29 -19.42 0.63
C GLY A 29 19.61 -17.92 0.56
N ASP A 30 20.85 -17.49 0.76
CA ASP A 30 21.26 -16.10 0.59
C ASP A 30 21.18 -15.67 -0.88
N ILE A 31 21.00 -14.39 -1.14
CA ILE A 31 21.12 -13.85 -2.50
C ILE A 31 22.61 -13.71 -2.79
N GLU A 32 23.16 -14.66 -3.54
CA GLU A 32 24.59 -14.74 -3.84
C GLU A 32 25.07 -13.62 -4.73
N SER A 33 24.27 -13.27 -5.77
CA SER A 33 24.61 -12.21 -6.69
C SER A 33 23.39 -11.57 -7.34
N ILE A 34 23.53 -10.29 -7.64
CA ILE A 34 22.57 -9.51 -8.42
C ILE A 34 23.34 -8.76 -9.50
N PHE A 35 23.24 -9.22 -10.73
CA PHE A 35 23.82 -8.52 -11.88
C PHE A 35 22.75 -7.65 -12.54
N ASP A 36 22.93 -6.34 -12.51
CA ASP A 36 22.11 -5.39 -13.25
C ASP A 36 22.61 -5.26 -14.67
N LYS A 37 21.82 -5.74 -15.63
CA LYS A 37 22.17 -5.77 -17.05
C LYS A 37 22.17 -4.37 -17.69
N ARG A 38 21.35 -3.45 -17.17
CA ARG A 38 21.26 -2.06 -17.65
C ARG A 38 22.51 -1.29 -17.25
N LEU A 39 23.04 -1.54 -16.05
CA LEU A 39 24.26 -0.94 -15.53
C LEU A 39 25.53 -1.72 -15.93
N GLY A 40 25.40 -2.95 -16.42
CA GLY A 40 26.49 -3.83 -16.78
C GLY A 40 27.38 -4.24 -15.59
N ARG A 41 26.81 -4.37 -14.37
CA ARG A 41 27.59 -4.61 -13.14
C ARG A 41 26.88 -5.44 -12.10
N GLN A 42 27.68 -6.00 -11.17
CA GLN A 42 27.19 -6.57 -9.93
C GLN A 42 26.75 -5.44 -8.98
N LEU A 43 25.64 -5.66 -8.27
CA LEU A 43 25.15 -4.76 -7.24
C LEU A 43 25.62 -5.15 -5.83
N LEU A 44 26.05 -6.41 -5.62
CA LEU A 44 26.54 -6.93 -4.35
C LEU A 44 28.05 -7.19 -4.38
N THR A 45 28.75 -6.92 -3.26
CA THR A 45 30.16 -7.30 -3.03
C THR A 45 30.31 -8.63 -2.28
N ALA A 46 29.26 -9.03 -1.55
CA ALA A 46 29.13 -10.31 -0.85
C ALA A 46 27.66 -10.71 -0.84
N PRO A 47 27.31 -11.96 -0.53
CA PRO A 47 25.90 -12.39 -0.49
C PRO A 47 25.06 -11.53 0.44
N ALA A 48 23.87 -11.10 -0.02
CA ALA A 48 22.87 -10.50 0.83
C ALA A 48 22.22 -11.60 1.68
N ARG A 49 22.12 -11.37 2.99
CA ARG A 49 21.75 -12.38 3.97
C ARG A 49 20.83 -11.86 5.05
N LEU A 50 20.26 -12.78 5.82
CA LEU A 50 19.48 -12.45 7.01
C LEU A 50 20.32 -12.68 8.26
N GLU A 51 20.53 -11.61 9.03
CA GLU A 51 21.42 -11.56 10.20
C GLU A 51 20.62 -11.42 11.49
N PHE A 52 20.95 -12.24 12.50
CA PHE A 52 20.49 -12.04 13.86
C PHE A 52 21.48 -11.18 14.63
N LEU A 53 21.03 -10.03 15.11
CA LEU A 53 21.81 -9.16 15.97
C LEU A 53 21.32 -9.27 17.41
N HIS A 54 22.22 -9.29 18.37
CA HIS A 54 21.88 -9.31 19.79
C HIS A 54 21.19 -8.00 20.21
N GLU A 55 20.12 -8.12 21.02
CA GLU A 55 19.34 -6.99 21.50
C GLU A 55 19.03 -7.16 22.99
N SER A 56 19.73 -6.40 23.83
CA SER A 56 19.55 -6.40 25.29
C SER A 56 19.60 -4.96 25.83
N PRO A 57 18.63 -4.11 25.44
CA PRO A 57 18.61 -2.71 25.87
C PRO A 57 18.44 -2.59 27.38
N ARG A 58 19.17 -1.66 27.98
CA ARG A 58 19.16 -1.43 29.44
C ARG A 58 17.85 -0.84 29.94
N GLN A 59 17.15 -0.10 29.09
CA GLN A 59 15.89 0.58 29.43
C GLN A 59 14.94 0.55 28.25
N TRP A 60 13.65 0.49 28.53
CA TRP A 60 12.57 0.66 27.56
C TRP A 60 12.66 -0.27 26.35
N PRO A 61 12.71 -1.60 26.55
CA PRO A 61 12.95 -2.57 25.46
C PRO A 61 11.89 -2.55 24.36
N ALA A 62 10.69 -2.00 24.62
CA ALA A 62 9.64 -1.92 23.61
C ALA A 62 9.97 -0.95 22.46
N TRP A 63 10.85 0.03 22.68
CA TRP A 63 11.17 1.04 21.66
C TRP A 63 12.62 1.51 21.67
N ASN A 64 13.47 0.95 22.53
CA ASN A 64 14.86 1.38 22.64
C ASN A 64 15.81 0.26 22.20
N MET A 65 16.90 0.65 21.56
CA MET A 65 18.06 -0.18 21.25
C MET A 65 19.30 0.43 21.90
N ASP A 66 20.32 -0.37 22.20
CA ASP A 66 21.55 0.11 22.77
C ASP A 66 22.70 0.02 21.74
N TRP A 67 23.53 1.07 21.66
CA TRP A 67 24.70 1.10 20.79
C TRP A 67 25.69 -0.04 21.10
N LYS A 68 25.82 -0.46 22.37
CA LYS A 68 26.66 -1.57 22.77
C LYS A 68 26.33 -2.88 22.04
N ASP A 69 25.04 -3.08 21.73
CA ASP A 69 24.56 -4.27 21.03
C ASP A 69 24.71 -4.09 19.52
N ARG A 70 24.29 -2.93 19.00
CA ARG A 70 24.33 -2.63 17.56
C ARG A 70 25.71 -2.70 16.92
N ARG A 71 26.76 -2.35 17.63
CA ARG A 71 28.14 -2.39 17.14
C ARG A 71 28.80 -3.78 17.13
N GLN A 72 28.08 -4.80 17.61
CA GLN A 72 28.58 -6.18 17.62
C GLN A 72 28.34 -6.86 16.27
N ALA A 73 29.14 -7.90 16.01
CA ALA A 73 28.88 -8.78 14.86
C ALA A 73 27.58 -9.55 15.05
N PRO A 74 26.96 -10.02 13.96
CA PRO A 74 25.79 -10.90 14.02
C PRO A 74 26.08 -12.13 14.89
N VAL A 75 25.10 -12.53 15.71
CA VAL A 75 25.21 -13.70 16.59
C VAL A 75 24.80 -15.00 15.92
N ALA A 76 24.06 -14.92 14.82
CA ALA A 76 23.62 -16.05 13.98
C ALA A 76 23.13 -15.54 12.61
N PHE A 77 22.85 -16.49 11.73
CA PHE A 77 22.25 -16.25 10.42
C PHE A 77 20.99 -17.11 10.24
N MET A 78 20.08 -16.65 9.38
CA MET A 78 18.89 -17.41 8.98
C MET A 78 19.27 -18.27 7.76
N ASP A 79 20.03 -19.34 7.92
CA ASP A 79 20.62 -20.11 6.82
C ASP A 79 20.58 -21.64 7.02
N GLU A 80 19.92 -22.11 8.07
CA GLU A 80 19.77 -23.54 8.35
C GLU A 80 18.65 -24.18 7.53
N ASN A 81 18.82 -25.45 7.14
CA ASN A 81 17.83 -26.26 6.44
C ASN A 81 17.25 -25.57 5.18
N ALA A 82 18.11 -24.85 4.46
CA ALA A 82 17.69 -24.09 3.30
C ALA A 82 17.21 -25.00 2.15
N ALA A 83 16.05 -24.69 1.59
CA ALA A 83 15.53 -25.33 0.39
C ALA A 83 15.06 -24.25 -0.59
N VAL A 84 15.40 -24.44 -1.87
CA VAL A 84 15.03 -23.53 -2.96
C VAL A 84 14.18 -24.28 -3.97
N ARG A 85 13.01 -23.73 -4.30
CA ARG A 85 12.13 -24.29 -5.32
C ARG A 85 11.58 -23.21 -6.26
N ILE A 86 11.29 -23.58 -7.49
CA ILE A 86 10.62 -22.71 -8.46
C ILE A 86 9.12 -22.81 -8.21
N VAL A 87 8.46 -21.67 -7.98
CA VAL A 87 7.00 -21.59 -7.76
C VAL A 87 6.25 -20.92 -8.90
N GLU A 88 6.94 -20.08 -9.69
CA GLU A 88 6.38 -19.46 -10.89
C GLU A 88 7.41 -19.43 -12.02
N ARG A 89 6.96 -19.66 -13.28
CA ARG A 89 7.85 -19.75 -14.47
C ARG A 89 7.53 -18.71 -15.56
N GLY A 90 6.76 -17.70 -15.26
CA GLY A 90 6.30 -16.72 -16.26
C GLY A 90 4.90 -17.05 -16.81
N PRO A 91 4.41 -16.36 -17.84
CA PRO A 91 5.15 -15.37 -18.65
C PRO A 91 5.23 -13.96 -18.00
N VAL A 92 4.43 -13.67 -16.98
CA VAL A 92 4.36 -12.33 -16.37
C VAL A 92 5.39 -12.15 -15.25
N ARG A 93 5.63 -13.20 -14.46
CA ARG A 93 6.55 -13.20 -13.32
C ARG A 93 7.21 -14.57 -13.16
N ALA A 94 8.48 -14.58 -12.75
CA ALA A 94 9.19 -15.77 -12.32
C ALA A 94 9.57 -15.63 -10.85
N THR A 95 9.40 -16.71 -10.06
CA THR A 95 9.59 -16.66 -8.60
C THR A 95 10.32 -17.91 -8.11
N LEU A 96 11.37 -17.69 -7.32
CA LEU A 96 11.99 -18.69 -6.47
C LEU A 96 11.48 -18.55 -5.05
N GLU A 97 11.09 -19.66 -4.45
CA GLU A 97 10.76 -19.73 -3.03
C GLU A 97 11.93 -20.35 -2.27
N VAL A 98 12.40 -19.66 -1.24
CA VAL A 98 13.48 -20.06 -0.36
C VAL A 98 12.92 -20.26 1.04
N SER A 99 12.90 -21.47 1.54
CA SER A 99 12.56 -21.78 2.94
C SER A 99 13.81 -22.06 3.74
N ARG A 100 13.93 -21.50 4.94
CA ARG A 100 15.08 -21.70 5.84
C ARG A 100 14.72 -21.44 7.28
N GLN A 101 15.61 -21.81 8.18
CA GLN A 101 15.47 -21.68 9.62
C GLN A 101 16.69 -20.99 10.22
N GLY A 102 16.53 -20.45 11.40
CA GLY A 102 17.61 -19.93 12.20
C GLY A 102 17.10 -19.59 13.59
N ARG A 103 17.89 -19.98 14.62
CA ARG A 103 17.44 -19.95 16.01
C ARG A 103 16.09 -20.71 16.14
N ASP A 104 15.07 -20.11 16.71
CA ASP A 104 13.76 -20.74 16.91
C ASP A 104 12.74 -20.31 15.84
N SER A 105 13.17 -19.61 14.79
CA SER A 105 12.30 -19.00 13.79
C SER A 105 12.46 -19.66 12.42
N ARG A 106 11.42 -19.50 11.58
CA ARG A 106 11.40 -19.98 10.19
C ARG A 106 11.04 -18.83 9.27
N ILE A 107 11.53 -18.89 8.02
CA ILE A 107 11.17 -17.94 6.99
C ILE A 107 10.93 -18.66 5.66
N VAL A 108 9.94 -18.17 4.94
CA VAL A 108 9.72 -18.46 3.52
C VAL A 108 9.82 -17.14 2.76
N GLN A 109 10.85 -17.03 1.92
CA GLN A 109 11.04 -15.87 1.06
C GLN A 109 10.66 -16.21 -0.37
N ARG A 110 9.84 -15.39 -1.00
CA ARG A 110 9.57 -15.45 -2.43
C ARG A 110 10.31 -14.32 -3.12
N ILE A 111 11.32 -14.68 -3.88
CA ILE A 111 12.17 -13.75 -4.64
C ILE A 111 11.68 -13.76 -6.08
N SER A 112 11.23 -12.62 -6.57
CA SER A 112 10.49 -12.52 -7.82
C SER A 112 11.10 -11.50 -8.78
N LEU A 113 11.09 -11.83 -10.06
CA LEU A 113 11.32 -10.91 -11.17
C LEU A 113 10.10 -10.91 -12.09
N ALA A 114 9.57 -9.73 -12.37
CA ALA A 114 8.49 -9.56 -13.34
C ALA A 114 9.04 -9.29 -14.75
N ALA A 115 8.17 -9.42 -15.76
CA ALA A 115 8.43 -8.97 -17.11
C ALA A 115 8.18 -7.45 -17.25
N GLY A 116 8.72 -6.84 -18.31
CA GLY A 116 8.50 -5.44 -18.65
C GLY A 116 8.94 -4.45 -17.57
N GLU A 117 8.27 -3.31 -17.48
CA GLU A 117 8.62 -2.23 -16.53
C GLU A 117 8.52 -2.64 -15.05
N ALA A 118 7.60 -3.54 -14.70
CA ALA A 118 7.49 -4.09 -13.35
C ALA A 118 8.74 -4.90 -12.93
N GLY A 119 9.51 -5.40 -13.90
CA GLY A 119 10.75 -6.12 -13.70
C GLY A 119 11.98 -5.25 -13.44
N ARG A 120 11.81 -3.94 -13.27
CA ARG A 120 12.94 -3.02 -12.95
C ARG A 120 13.39 -3.10 -11.49
N ARG A 121 12.67 -3.83 -10.64
CA ARG A 121 13.03 -4.13 -9.25
C ARG A 121 12.96 -5.62 -8.97
N ILE A 122 13.66 -6.06 -7.94
CA ILE A 122 13.66 -7.44 -7.43
C ILE A 122 12.80 -7.43 -6.18
N GLU A 123 11.64 -8.07 -6.22
CA GLU A 123 10.71 -8.12 -5.08
C GLU A 123 11.02 -9.33 -4.21
N VAL A 124 10.94 -9.14 -2.90
CA VAL A 124 11.14 -10.18 -1.88
C VAL A 124 9.99 -10.13 -0.89
N ASP A 125 9.09 -11.10 -1.00
CA ASP A 125 8.00 -11.31 -0.05
C ASP A 125 8.47 -12.30 1.02
N ASN A 126 8.34 -11.95 2.29
CA ASN A 126 8.79 -12.76 3.41
C ASN A 126 7.61 -13.15 4.28
N ARG A 127 7.43 -14.44 4.51
CA ARG A 127 6.56 -14.96 5.54
C ARG A 127 7.40 -15.54 6.66
N ILE A 128 7.39 -14.89 7.81
CA ILE A 128 8.25 -15.16 8.95
C ILE A 128 7.40 -15.74 10.08
N ASP A 129 7.68 -16.98 10.49
CA ASP A 129 7.20 -17.55 11.75
C ASP A 129 8.25 -17.24 12.81
N TRP A 130 8.01 -16.16 13.56
CA TRP A 130 8.98 -15.56 14.44
C TRP A 130 8.80 -16.04 15.88
N GLN A 131 9.86 -16.67 16.44
CA GLN A 131 9.87 -17.23 17.79
C GLN A 131 11.16 -16.88 18.55
N SER A 132 12.11 -16.18 17.90
CA SER A 132 13.41 -15.85 18.48
C SER A 132 13.34 -14.73 19.51
N THR A 133 14.11 -14.80 20.57
CA THR A 133 14.19 -13.81 21.65
C THR A 133 15.60 -13.24 21.80
N GLY A 134 15.70 -12.01 22.34
CA GLY A 134 16.97 -11.32 22.57
C GLY A 134 17.69 -10.91 21.30
N VAL A 135 16.95 -10.76 20.18
CA VAL A 135 17.54 -10.46 18.88
C VAL A 135 16.65 -9.57 18.02
N SER A 136 17.28 -8.91 17.04
CA SER A 136 16.62 -8.43 15.83
C SER A 136 17.01 -9.28 14.62
N LEU A 137 16.15 -9.36 13.61
CA LEU A 137 16.43 -9.93 12.30
C LEU A 137 16.61 -8.80 11.29
N LYS A 138 17.77 -8.76 10.64
CA LYS A 138 18.10 -7.78 9.61
C LYS A 138 18.29 -8.45 8.26
N ALA A 139 17.72 -7.84 7.22
CA ALA A 139 18.14 -8.10 5.84
C ALA A 139 19.34 -7.21 5.54
N ALA A 140 20.51 -7.79 5.36
CA ALA A 140 21.77 -7.09 5.13
C ALA A 140 22.18 -7.18 3.66
N PHE A 141 22.56 -6.03 3.11
CA PHE A 141 22.92 -5.85 1.71
C PHE A 141 24.32 -5.24 1.60
N PRO A 142 25.38 -6.06 1.45
CA PRO A 142 26.72 -5.60 1.12
C PRO A 142 26.77 -5.16 -0.35
N LEU A 143 26.71 -3.85 -0.61
CA LEU A 143 26.54 -3.28 -1.94
C LEU A 143 27.88 -3.01 -2.64
N ALA A 144 27.85 -2.98 -3.99
CA ALA A 144 28.98 -2.52 -4.78
C ALA A 144 29.10 -0.98 -4.81
N ALA A 145 28.02 -0.28 -4.49
CA ALA A 145 28.05 1.14 -4.20
C ALA A 145 28.70 1.38 -2.84
N ALA A 146 29.54 2.41 -2.75
CA ALA A 146 30.21 2.80 -1.50
C ALA A 146 30.13 4.32 -1.30
N ASN A 147 29.60 4.72 -0.15
CA ASN A 147 29.47 6.12 0.25
C ASN A 147 29.36 6.19 1.78
N PRO A 148 30.05 7.12 2.47
CA PRO A 148 29.86 7.31 3.92
C PRO A 148 28.45 7.78 4.28
N GLU A 149 27.70 8.35 3.34
CA GLU A 149 26.33 8.83 3.52
C GLU A 149 25.36 8.04 2.65
N ALA A 150 24.15 7.83 3.15
CA ALA A 150 23.03 7.25 2.45
C ALA A 150 21.80 8.18 2.56
N SER A 151 20.93 8.12 1.56
CA SER A 151 19.71 8.92 1.49
C SER A 151 18.52 8.12 2.01
N TYR A 152 17.66 8.75 2.81
CA TYR A 152 16.49 8.14 3.42
C TYR A 152 15.25 8.96 3.10
N SER A 153 14.26 8.35 2.51
CA SER A 153 12.98 9.06 2.29
C SER A 153 12.26 9.24 3.63
N LEU A 154 11.63 10.37 3.76
CA LEU A 154 10.62 10.69 4.75
C LEU A 154 9.33 11.02 4.00
N ASN A 155 8.23 11.31 4.67
CA ASN A 155 6.93 11.49 4.00
C ASN A 155 6.98 12.32 2.71
N THR A 156 7.68 13.44 2.73
CA THR A 156 7.72 14.40 1.61
C THR A 156 9.10 14.98 1.38
N ALA A 157 10.12 14.43 2.02
CA ALA A 157 11.48 14.91 1.93
C ALA A 157 12.46 13.74 1.94
N VAL A 158 13.73 14.05 1.69
CA VAL A 158 14.85 13.10 1.78
C VAL A 158 15.90 13.68 2.72
N VAL A 159 16.45 12.84 3.59
CA VAL A 159 17.53 13.23 4.49
C VAL A 159 18.73 12.32 4.25
N GLU A 160 19.93 12.87 4.42
CA GLU A 160 21.18 12.12 4.36
C GLU A 160 21.67 11.79 5.77
N ARG A 161 22.15 10.57 5.95
CA ARG A 161 22.71 10.08 7.22
C ARG A 161 23.96 9.27 6.97
N GLY A 162 24.92 9.44 7.85
CA GLY A 162 26.20 8.73 7.82
C GLY A 162 26.11 7.28 8.32
N ASN A 163 27.27 6.66 8.42
CA ASN A 163 27.43 5.34 9.03
C ASN A 163 26.99 5.36 10.49
N ASN A 164 26.70 4.18 11.03
CA ASN A 164 26.35 3.99 12.43
C ASN A 164 27.38 4.62 13.37
N ASP A 165 26.89 5.35 14.35
CA ASP A 165 27.67 5.89 15.47
C ASP A 165 26.88 5.75 16.78
N SER A 166 27.45 6.20 17.90
CA SER A 166 26.82 6.06 19.22
C SER A 166 25.50 6.83 19.38
N LEU A 167 25.17 7.72 18.47
CA LEU A 167 23.96 8.57 18.51
C LEU A 167 22.95 8.18 17.43
N LYS A 168 23.41 7.54 16.34
CA LYS A 168 22.60 7.17 15.18
C LYS A 168 23.01 5.78 14.69
N PHE A 169 22.27 4.77 15.05
CA PHE A 169 22.58 3.37 14.73
C PHE A 169 21.32 2.52 14.40
N GLU A 170 20.17 3.13 14.43
CA GLU A 170 18.90 2.67 13.86
C GLU A 170 18.13 3.93 13.52
N VAL A 171 17.76 4.07 12.26
CA VAL A 171 17.14 5.29 11.75
C VAL A 171 15.88 4.95 10.95
N PRO A 172 14.86 5.82 11.00
CA PRO A 172 13.66 5.61 10.20
C PRO A 172 13.87 6.03 8.75
N SER A 173 13.27 5.28 7.85
CA SER A 173 12.95 5.71 6.50
C SER A 173 11.46 5.47 6.24
N ARG A 174 10.98 5.87 5.07
CA ARG A 174 9.62 5.62 4.65
C ARG A 174 9.59 5.36 3.16
N GLU A 175 9.13 4.21 2.74
CA GLU A 175 9.11 3.71 1.38
C GLU A 175 10.48 3.30 0.82
N TRP A 176 11.59 3.99 1.14
CA TRP A 176 12.92 3.62 0.62
C TRP A 176 14.07 4.27 1.37
N PHE A 177 15.25 3.64 1.27
CA PHE A 177 16.55 4.21 1.56
C PHE A 177 17.54 3.76 0.49
N ASP A 178 18.56 4.56 0.24
CA ASP A 178 19.41 4.46 -0.94
C ASP A 178 20.88 4.65 -0.60
N LEU A 179 21.72 3.87 -1.27
CA LEU A 179 23.15 4.08 -1.32
C LEU A 179 23.58 4.39 -2.75
N THR A 180 23.66 5.67 -3.07
CA THR A 180 24.31 6.15 -4.30
C THR A 180 25.83 6.14 -4.09
N ASP A 181 26.56 5.49 -5.02
CA ASP A 181 28.02 5.44 -5.00
C ASP A 181 28.64 6.85 -4.97
N ARG A 182 29.75 7.03 -4.27
CA ARG A 182 30.44 8.33 -4.16
C ARG A 182 30.77 8.97 -5.51
N SER A 183 30.91 8.18 -6.57
CA SER A 183 31.10 8.70 -7.94
C SER A 183 29.83 9.34 -8.52
N GLY A 184 28.67 9.14 -7.90
CA GLY A 184 27.36 9.60 -8.39
C GLY A 184 26.91 8.93 -9.70
N ARG A 185 27.55 7.82 -10.12
CA ARG A 185 27.23 7.18 -11.40
C ARG A 185 26.18 6.08 -11.31
N PHE A 186 25.99 5.48 -10.15
CA PHE A 186 25.00 4.44 -9.90
C PHE A 186 24.69 4.34 -8.41
N GLY A 187 23.61 3.68 -8.09
CA GLY A 187 23.23 3.36 -6.71
C GLY A 187 22.34 2.13 -6.63
N VAL A 188 22.03 1.77 -5.40
CA VAL A 188 21.11 0.70 -5.05
C VAL A 188 20.19 1.18 -3.95
N SER A 189 18.90 1.14 -4.23
CA SER A 189 17.86 1.46 -3.26
C SER A 189 17.26 0.19 -2.68
N VAL A 190 16.99 0.20 -1.37
CA VAL A 190 16.12 -0.74 -0.68
C VAL A 190 14.75 -0.08 -0.58
N LEU A 191 13.76 -0.71 -1.18
CA LEU A 191 12.37 -0.26 -1.14
C LEU A 191 11.66 -1.06 -0.07
N GLU A 192 10.89 -0.40 0.77
CA GLU A 192 10.28 -1.02 1.95
C GLU A 192 8.77 -0.80 1.98
N ASP A 193 8.09 -1.78 2.57
CA ASP A 193 6.68 -1.75 2.88
C ASP A 193 6.51 -2.26 4.32
N CYS A 194 5.87 -1.47 5.18
CA CYS A 194 5.56 -1.77 6.59
C CYS A 194 6.73 -1.98 7.56
N ARG A 195 7.99 -1.89 7.15
CA ARG A 195 9.18 -1.96 8.02
C ARG A 195 10.07 -0.76 7.76
N TYR A 196 10.18 0.14 8.74
CA TYR A 196 10.74 1.48 8.56
C TYR A 196 12.05 1.72 9.32
N GLY A 197 12.58 0.70 10.00
CA GLY A 197 13.85 0.77 10.70
C GLY A 197 14.98 0.23 9.85
N SER A 198 16.05 1.00 9.76
CA SER A 198 17.23 0.63 8.98
C SER A 198 18.51 1.14 9.60
N ASP A 199 19.65 0.57 9.22
CA ASP A 199 20.95 1.05 9.67
C ASP A 199 22.04 0.83 8.61
N LYS A 200 23.16 1.54 8.78
CA LYS A 200 24.29 1.56 7.85
C LYS A 200 25.59 1.36 8.64
N PRO A 201 26.08 0.10 8.79
CA PRO A 201 27.24 -0.17 9.64
C PRO A 201 28.56 0.35 9.07
N ASP A 202 28.69 0.47 7.76
CA ASP A 202 29.88 0.88 7.03
C ASP A 202 29.56 1.59 5.70
N ASP A 203 30.59 1.90 4.90
CA ASP A 203 30.41 2.68 3.67
C ASP A 203 29.62 1.96 2.57
N ASN A 204 29.48 0.64 2.63
CA ASN A 204 28.84 -0.12 1.54
C ASN A 204 27.75 -1.11 1.99
N THR A 205 27.38 -1.13 3.26
CA THR A 205 26.34 -2.02 3.75
C THR A 205 25.09 -1.24 4.17
N LEU A 206 23.94 -1.64 3.66
CA LEU A 206 22.63 -1.22 4.13
C LEU A 206 21.91 -2.41 4.81
N ARG A 207 21.20 -2.18 5.91
CA ARG A 207 20.41 -3.21 6.57
C ARG A 207 19.00 -2.71 6.88
N LEU A 208 17.97 -3.54 6.55
CA LEU A 208 16.57 -3.33 6.88
C LEU A 208 16.20 -4.20 8.09
N THR A 209 15.56 -3.63 9.09
CA THR A 209 15.04 -4.38 10.25
C THR A 209 13.72 -5.06 9.89
N LEU A 210 13.70 -6.38 9.94
CA LEU A 210 12.49 -7.16 9.69
C LEU A 210 11.72 -7.46 10.98
N MET A 211 12.45 -7.88 12.04
CA MET A 211 11.87 -8.26 13.33
C MET A 211 12.71 -7.74 14.47
N TYR A 212 12.07 -7.51 15.64
CA TYR A 212 12.72 -7.03 16.85
C TYR A 212 12.02 -7.57 18.10
N THR A 213 12.70 -8.44 18.85
CA THR A 213 12.23 -8.99 20.14
C THR A 213 13.39 -9.04 21.13
N PRO A 214 13.69 -7.92 21.80
CA PRO A 214 14.86 -7.81 22.67
C PRO A 214 14.69 -8.60 23.97
N GLU A 215 15.79 -8.85 24.64
CA GLU A 215 15.77 -9.26 26.05
C GLU A 215 15.21 -8.16 26.93
N ALA A 216 14.25 -8.51 27.79
CA ALA A 216 13.70 -7.58 28.77
C ALA A 216 14.41 -7.71 30.12
N ASN A 217 15.64 -7.18 30.21
CA ASN A 217 16.52 -7.32 31.37
C ASN A 217 16.22 -6.38 32.55
N VAL A 218 15.14 -5.61 32.51
CA VAL A 218 14.73 -4.72 33.59
C VAL A 218 13.66 -5.39 34.45
N PRO A 219 13.72 -5.34 35.78
CA PRO A 219 12.85 -6.09 36.67
C PRO A 219 11.34 -5.96 36.41
N ARG A 220 10.91 -4.81 35.93
CA ARG A 220 9.49 -4.53 35.60
C ARG A 220 9.07 -4.94 34.18
N PHE A 221 10.01 -5.39 33.32
CA PHE A 221 9.78 -5.72 31.92
C PHE A 221 10.32 -7.10 31.55
N THR A 222 10.24 -8.05 32.46
CA THR A 222 10.78 -9.41 32.26
C THR A 222 9.84 -10.34 31.51
N TYR A 223 8.61 -9.89 31.23
CA TYR A 223 7.59 -10.72 30.58
C TYR A 223 7.76 -10.70 29.05
N GLN A 224 8.32 -11.76 28.50
CA GLN A 224 8.65 -11.87 27.07
C GLN A 224 7.43 -12.20 26.19
N ALA A 225 6.38 -12.83 26.73
CA ALA A 225 5.23 -13.30 25.94
C ALA A 225 4.36 -12.18 25.33
N THR A 226 4.58 -10.92 25.70
CA THR A 226 3.89 -9.76 25.12
C THR A 226 4.59 -9.17 23.89
N GLN A 227 5.69 -9.76 23.44
CA GLN A 227 6.41 -9.32 22.27
C GLN A 227 5.76 -9.85 20.99
N ASP A 228 6.24 -9.37 19.84
CA ASP A 228 5.64 -9.57 18.53
C ASP A 228 6.01 -10.95 17.92
N PHE A 229 5.64 -12.03 18.62
CA PHE A 229 5.82 -13.40 18.14
C PHE A 229 4.70 -13.82 17.20
N GLY A 230 4.96 -14.80 16.36
CA GLY A 230 3.99 -15.37 15.44
C GLY A 230 4.32 -15.15 13.98
N ILE A 231 3.30 -15.14 13.13
CA ILE A 231 3.47 -15.07 11.67
C ILE A 231 3.38 -13.62 11.22
N HIS A 232 4.41 -13.19 10.47
CA HIS A 232 4.51 -11.86 9.89
C HIS A 232 4.74 -11.95 8.38
N ASP A 233 4.00 -11.18 7.63
CA ASP A 233 4.22 -10.98 6.21
C ASP A 233 4.91 -9.62 6.02
N VAL A 234 6.11 -9.63 5.41
CA VAL A 234 6.96 -8.44 5.23
C VAL A 234 7.47 -8.40 3.80
N LYS A 235 7.33 -7.28 3.15
CA LYS A 235 7.79 -7.09 1.77
C LYS A 235 8.87 -6.02 1.69
N TYR A 236 9.88 -6.28 0.85
CA TYR A 236 10.84 -5.27 0.41
C TYR A 236 11.27 -5.54 -1.03
N ALA A 237 11.95 -4.58 -1.65
CA ALA A 237 12.52 -4.79 -2.97
C ALA A 237 13.88 -4.12 -3.09
N LEU A 238 14.69 -4.56 -4.08
CA LEU A 238 15.95 -3.95 -4.46
C LEU A 238 15.84 -3.34 -5.84
N TYR A 239 16.35 -2.12 -5.99
CA TYR A 239 16.34 -1.38 -7.24
C TYR A 239 17.72 -0.79 -7.52
N GLY A 240 18.37 -1.25 -8.60
CA GLY A 240 19.59 -0.63 -9.13
C GLY A 240 19.24 0.53 -10.06
N HIS A 241 19.97 1.63 -9.99
CA HIS A 241 19.76 2.81 -10.83
C HIS A 241 21.06 3.46 -11.25
N GLU A 242 21.01 4.11 -12.40
CA GLU A 242 22.05 5.01 -12.87
C GLU A 242 21.91 6.36 -12.16
N GLY A 243 23.02 7.05 -11.91
CA GLY A 243 22.99 8.35 -11.23
C GLY A 243 22.59 8.25 -9.75
N GLY A 244 21.87 9.24 -9.27
CA GLY A 244 21.33 9.32 -7.90
C GLY A 244 19.97 8.67 -7.75
N TRP A 245 19.49 8.60 -6.51
CA TRP A 245 18.16 8.05 -6.16
C TRP A 245 17.00 8.74 -6.89
N ASP A 246 17.14 10.00 -7.28
CA ASP A 246 16.15 10.75 -8.06
C ASP A 246 15.90 10.16 -9.46
N ASN A 247 16.75 9.23 -9.90
CA ASN A 247 16.54 8.49 -11.15
C ASN A 247 15.68 7.22 -10.95
N GLY A 248 14.45 7.41 -10.50
CA GLY A 248 13.40 6.39 -10.48
C GLY A 248 13.07 5.78 -9.14
N THR A 249 13.93 5.87 -8.11
CA THR A 249 13.68 5.27 -6.78
C THR A 249 12.34 5.66 -6.17
N PRO A 250 11.93 6.95 -6.13
CA PRO A 250 10.64 7.32 -5.56
C PRO A 250 9.46 6.63 -6.25
N TRP A 251 9.50 6.50 -7.58
CA TRP A 251 8.44 5.83 -8.33
C TRP A 251 8.43 4.32 -8.13
N GLN A 252 9.61 3.67 -8.08
CA GLN A 252 9.67 2.24 -7.80
C GLN A 252 9.16 1.90 -6.40
N ALA A 253 9.44 2.77 -5.41
CA ALA A 253 8.91 2.63 -4.07
C ALA A 253 7.38 2.81 -4.03
N LYS A 254 6.84 3.82 -4.72
CA LYS A 254 5.39 4.00 -4.84
C LYS A 254 4.71 2.81 -5.52
N PHE A 255 5.28 2.26 -6.59
CA PHE A 255 4.74 1.07 -7.25
C PHE A 255 4.78 -0.19 -6.37
N LEU A 256 5.71 -0.27 -5.41
CA LEU A 256 5.73 -1.34 -4.41
C LEU A 256 4.62 -1.16 -3.37
N ASN A 257 4.45 0.07 -2.87
CA ASN A 257 3.54 0.42 -1.77
C ASN A 257 2.09 0.64 -2.23
N GLN A 258 1.88 0.95 -3.51
CA GLN A 258 0.57 1.20 -4.11
C GLN A 258 0.38 0.33 -5.35
N PRO A 259 0.20 -0.98 -5.17
CA PRO A 259 0.00 -1.89 -6.28
C PRO A 259 -1.30 -1.56 -7.03
N LEU A 260 -1.31 -1.84 -8.34
CA LEU A 260 -2.51 -1.70 -9.14
C LEU A 260 -3.58 -2.69 -8.69
N LEU A 261 -4.80 -2.19 -8.50
CA LEU A 261 -5.96 -3.04 -8.28
C LEU A 261 -6.40 -3.63 -9.63
N THR A 262 -6.63 -4.93 -9.65
CA THR A 262 -7.05 -5.66 -10.84
C THR A 262 -8.31 -6.46 -10.55
N PHE A 263 -9.20 -6.49 -11.50
CA PHE A 263 -10.39 -7.35 -11.49
C PHE A 263 -10.62 -7.91 -12.88
N ALA A 264 -11.14 -9.12 -12.95
CA ALA A 264 -11.51 -9.75 -14.19
C ALA A 264 -12.94 -9.31 -14.58
N THR A 265 -13.14 -9.06 -15.86
CA THR A 265 -14.48 -8.82 -16.44
C THR A 265 -14.56 -9.53 -17.78
N GLU A 266 -15.75 -9.91 -18.18
CA GLU A 266 -15.99 -10.41 -19.52
C GLU A 266 -15.87 -9.28 -20.54
N ARG A 267 -15.76 -9.67 -21.82
CA ARG A 267 -15.73 -8.70 -22.91
C ARG A 267 -17.09 -8.00 -23.01
N HIS A 268 -17.08 -6.70 -22.89
CA HIS A 268 -18.26 -5.85 -23.07
C HIS A 268 -17.92 -4.62 -23.90
N ASP A 269 -18.94 -4.02 -24.51
CA ASP A 269 -18.81 -2.74 -25.17
C ASP A 269 -18.84 -1.60 -24.14
N GLY A 270 -18.25 -0.45 -24.50
CA GLY A 270 -18.19 0.74 -23.66
C GLY A 270 -17.79 1.97 -24.45
N ASP A 271 -18.25 3.12 -24.02
CA ASP A 271 -18.06 4.41 -24.67
C ASP A 271 -16.85 5.21 -24.19
N ARG A 272 -16.18 4.74 -23.11
CA ARG A 272 -15.08 5.46 -22.45
C ARG A 272 -13.69 5.07 -22.93
N GLY A 273 -13.58 4.17 -23.92
CA GLY A 273 -12.31 3.67 -24.43
C GLY A 273 -11.59 2.71 -23.47
N ARG A 274 -10.41 2.26 -23.88
CA ARG A 274 -9.61 1.26 -23.13
C ARG A 274 -8.71 1.87 -22.06
N ARG A 275 -8.52 3.18 -22.05
CA ARG A 275 -7.64 3.88 -21.12
C ARG A 275 -8.23 5.23 -20.74
N ILE A 276 -8.26 5.50 -19.44
CA ILE A 276 -8.65 6.80 -18.89
C ILE A 276 -7.59 7.25 -17.89
N ALA A 277 -7.26 8.53 -17.91
CA ALA A 277 -6.41 9.16 -16.91
C ALA A 277 -7.17 10.35 -16.33
N LEU A 278 -7.35 10.37 -15.00
CA LEU A 278 -8.09 11.43 -14.31
C LEU A 278 -7.26 12.70 -14.11
N ALA A 279 -5.94 12.56 -14.00
CA ALA A 279 -5.01 13.67 -13.88
C ALA A 279 -3.62 13.23 -14.36
N VAL A 280 -3.00 14.04 -15.22
CA VAL A 280 -1.68 13.74 -15.80
C VAL A 280 -0.74 14.91 -15.54
N PRO A 281 0.29 14.75 -14.72
CA PRO A 281 1.33 15.75 -14.52
C PRO A 281 2.25 15.82 -15.75
N SER A 282 2.77 17.01 -16.05
CA SER A 282 3.68 17.24 -17.19
C SER A 282 5.07 16.63 -17.01
N THR A 283 5.43 16.22 -15.82
CA THR A 283 6.73 15.67 -15.47
C THR A 283 6.62 14.61 -14.38
N GLY A 284 7.48 13.58 -14.43
CA GLY A 284 7.62 12.57 -13.38
C GLY A 284 8.20 13.10 -12.05
N GLN A 285 8.57 14.37 -11.98
CA GLN A 285 9.01 15.03 -10.76
C GLN A 285 7.83 15.36 -9.84
N ILE A 286 6.62 15.45 -10.39
CA ILE A 286 5.40 15.79 -9.66
C ILE A 286 4.58 14.54 -9.39
N ASP A 287 4.34 14.28 -8.12
CA ASP A 287 3.41 13.27 -7.64
C ASP A 287 2.05 13.90 -7.30
N ILE A 288 0.97 13.22 -7.66
CA ILE A 288 -0.38 13.58 -7.26
C ILE A 288 -0.72 12.76 -6.02
N MET A 289 -0.55 13.36 -4.85
CA MET A 289 -0.81 12.72 -3.56
C MET A 289 -2.29 12.47 -3.29
N ALA A 290 -3.16 13.35 -3.79
CA ALA A 290 -4.60 13.23 -3.65
C ALA A 290 -5.33 13.92 -4.81
N PHE A 291 -6.39 13.26 -5.27
CA PHE A 291 -7.39 13.83 -6.16
C PHE A 291 -8.77 13.40 -5.64
N LYS A 292 -9.48 14.33 -5.03
CA LYS A 292 -10.74 14.04 -4.34
C LYS A 292 -11.74 15.18 -4.49
N LYS A 293 -13.00 14.94 -4.20
CA LYS A 293 -13.98 16.01 -4.03
C LYS A 293 -13.63 16.85 -2.79
N MET A 294 -13.77 18.16 -2.86
CA MET A 294 -13.65 19.06 -1.73
C MET A 294 -14.70 18.73 -0.66
N GLU A 295 -14.36 18.83 0.62
CA GLU A 295 -15.28 18.52 1.73
C GLU A 295 -16.51 19.42 1.66
N GLU A 296 -16.33 20.69 1.40
CA GLU A 296 -17.41 21.66 1.25
C GLU A 296 -17.37 22.33 -0.12
N GLY A 297 -18.50 22.34 -0.82
CA GLY A 297 -18.61 23.00 -2.13
C GLY A 297 -18.51 22.06 -3.33
N SER A 298 -18.27 22.65 -4.51
CA SER A 298 -18.35 21.95 -5.81
C SER A 298 -16.99 21.78 -6.51
N TYR A 299 -15.89 21.98 -5.80
CA TYR A 299 -14.55 21.86 -6.34
C TYR A 299 -13.98 20.46 -6.09
N TYR A 300 -12.91 20.14 -6.82
CA TYR A 300 -12.06 18.98 -6.58
C TYR A 300 -10.71 19.43 -6.04
N ILE A 301 -10.18 18.74 -5.06
CA ILE A 301 -8.85 18.99 -4.50
C ILE A 301 -7.82 18.15 -5.25
N VAL A 302 -6.77 18.83 -5.69
CA VAL A 302 -5.55 18.23 -6.23
C VAL A 302 -4.40 18.60 -5.33
N ARG A 303 -3.80 17.61 -4.66
CA ARG A 303 -2.60 17.82 -3.84
C ARG A 303 -1.40 17.21 -4.52
N VAL A 304 -0.34 17.98 -4.65
CA VAL A 304 0.89 17.59 -5.34
C VAL A 304 2.09 17.70 -4.42
N ASN A 305 3.10 16.88 -4.70
CA ASN A 305 4.40 16.92 -4.05
C ASN A 305 5.52 16.84 -5.10
N GLU A 306 6.57 17.60 -4.90
CA GLU A 306 7.81 17.49 -5.68
C GLU A 306 8.69 16.39 -5.06
N LEU A 307 9.07 15.38 -5.88
CA LEU A 307 9.71 14.15 -5.42
C LEU A 307 11.23 14.15 -5.46
N PHE A 308 11.86 14.94 -6.32
CA PHE A 308 13.29 14.79 -6.66
C PHE A 308 14.21 15.76 -5.93
N GLY A 309 13.62 16.58 -5.04
CA GLY A 309 14.38 17.59 -4.30
C GLY A 309 14.90 18.73 -5.18
N LYS A 310 14.21 19.05 -6.26
CA LYS A 310 14.55 20.10 -7.23
C LYS A 310 13.34 20.99 -7.48
N ALA A 311 13.53 22.31 -7.49
CA ALA A 311 12.45 23.19 -7.89
C ALA A 311 11.99 22.89 -9.31
N CYS A 312 10.68 23.01 -9.55
CA CYS A 312 10.06 22.78 -10.86
C CYS A 312 9.16 23.98 -11.19
N ASP A 313 9.56 24.73 -12.22
CA ASP A 313 8.83 25.89 -12.69
C ASP A 313 7.89 25.51 -13.83
N GLY A 314 6.69 26.06 -13.84
CA GLY A 314 5.71 25.88 -14.89
C GLY A 314 5.17 24.44 -15.02
N ALA A 315 5.19 23.65 -13.96
CA ALA A 315 4.54 22.33 -13.95
C ALA A 315 3.06 22.47 -14.28
N THR A 316 2.51 21.48 -15.01
CA THR A 316 1.08 21.46 -15.34
C THR A 316 0.45 20.14 -14.98
N ILE A 317 -0.85 20.19 -14.69
CA ILE A 317 -1.71 18.98 -14.59
C ILE A 317 -2.82 19.14 -15.63
N GLU A 318 -2.93 18.12 -16.47
CA GLU A 318 -4.01 17.97 -17.45
C GLU A 318 -5.08 17.01 -16.90
N PHE A 319 -6.34 17.37 -17.14
CA PHE A 319 -7.51 16.58 -16.76
C PHE A 319 -8.33 16.23 -18.00
N PRO A 320 -9.25 15.25 -17.94
CA PRO A 320 -10.16 14.94 -19.06
C PRO A 320 -10.99 16.13 -19.53
N SER A 321 -11.34 17.04 -18.61
CA SER A 321 -12.07 18.28 -18.90
C SER A 321 -11.20 19.49 -18.57
N ALA A 322 -11.37 20.57 -19.32
CA ALA A 322 -10.64 21.81 -19.09
C ALA A 322 -10.95 22.40 -17.70
N VAL A 323 -9.95 22.86 -17.00
CA VAL A 323 -10.12 23.62 -15.75
C VAL A 323 -10.69 24.99 -16.08
N ALA A 324 -11.86 25.30 -15.52
CA ALA A 324 -12.51 26.61 -15.67
C ALA A 324 -12.04 27.60 -14.60
N GLU A 325 -11.82 27.11 -13.39
CA GLU A 325 -11.42 27.93 -12.24
C GLU A 325 -10.53 27.12 -11.30
N ALA A 326 -9.53 27.78 -10.72
CA ALA A 326 -8.71 27.18 -9.68
C ALA A 326 -8.25 28.22 -8.65
N PHE A 327 -8.00 27.77 -7.43
CA PHE A 327 -7.35 28.56 -6.38
C PHE A 327 -6.52 27.64 -5.48
N GLU A 328 -5.53 28.21 -4.79
CA GLU A 328 -4.70 27.47 -3.86
C GLU A 328 -5.36 27.37 -2.49
N VAL A 329 -5.23 26.20 -1.86
CA VAL A 329 -5.79 25.89 -0.54
C VAL A 329 -4.73 25.34 0.40
N ASP A 330 -4.98 25.46 1.71
CA ASP A 330 -4.18 24.82 2.75
C ASP A 330 -4.56 23.33 2.95
N GLY A 331 -3.97 22.68 3.96
CA GLY A 331 -4.25 21.28 4.29
C GLY A 331 -5.69 21.01 4.77
N GLN A 332 -6.41 22.05 5.19
CA GLN A 332 -7.81 22.03 5.60
C GLN A 332 -8.77 22.53 4.51
N GLU A 333 -8.28 22.63 3.27
CA GLU A 333 -9.03 23.07 2.09
C GLU A 333 -9.50 24.53 2.12
N ARG A 334 -8.95 25.35 3.02
CA ARG A 334 -9.26 26.79 3.08
C ARG A 334 -8.45 27.53 2.03
N ARG A 335 -9.11 28.45 1.30
CA ARG A 335 -8.45 29.26 0.27
C ARG A 335 -7.35 30.14 0.85
N ILE A 336 -6.12 30.00 0.33
CA ILE A 336 -4.95 30.79 0.73
C ILE A 336 -4.36 31.62 -0.41
N GLY A 337 -4.70 31.35 -1.66
CA GLY A 337 -4.12 32.04 -2.79
C GLY A 337 -4.87 31.88 -4.10
N LYS A 338 -4.29 32.46 -5.14
CA LYS A 338 -4.73 32.28 -6.54
C LYS A 338 -3.96 31.10 -7.14
N ALA A 339 -4.60 30.37 -8.03
CA ALA A 339 -3.95 29.40 -8.91
C ALA A 339 -4.00 29.88 -10.36
N THR A 340 -3.06 29.43 -11.18
CA THR A 340 -3.00 29.76 -12.60
C THR A 340 -3.59 28.64 -13.44
N VAL A 341 -4.50 29.02 -14.33
CA VAL A 341 -5.03 28.13 -15.36
C VAL A 341 -4.55 28.64 -16.71
N ARG A 342 -3.87 27.81 -17.51
CA ARG A 342 -3.44 28.11 -18.87
C ARG A 342 -3.88 27.02 -19.82
N ASN A 343 -4.58 27.39 -20.88
CA ASN A 343 -5.10 26.44 -21.89
C ASN A 343 -5.89 25.28 -21.26
N GLY A 344 -6.71 25.56 -20.22
CA GLY A 344 -7.51 24.57 -19.53
C GLY A 344 -6.74 23.64 -18.60
N LYS A 345 -5.44 23.85 -18.39
CA LYS A 345 -4.61 23.07 -17.48
C LYS A 345 -4.26 23.88 -16.22
N LEU A 346 -4.22 23.20 -15.07
CA LEU A 346 -3.64 23.78 -13.86
C LEU A 346 -2.14 23.96 -14.06
N THR A 347 -1.62 25.18 -13.78
CA THR A 347 -0.20 25.51 -13.95
C THR A 347 0.33 26.10 -12.65
N PHE A 348 1.52 25.67 -12.22
CA PHE A 348 2.13 26.12 -10.97
C PHE A 348 3.66 25.92 -10.97
N ASP A 349 4.31 26.69 -10.12
CA ASP A 349 5.71 26.45 -9.74
C ASP A 349 5.70 25.74 -8.38
N ILE A 350 6.68 24.89 -8.13
CA ILE A 350 6.82 24.19 -6.86
C ILE A 350 8.29 24.13 -6.44
N GLY A 351 8.55 24.43 -5.19
CA GLY A 351 9.91 24.37 -4.64
C GLY A 351 10.36 22.94 -4.34
N LYS A 352 11.64 22.79 -4.05
CA LYS A 352 12.25 21.53 -3.60
C LYS A 352 11.43 20.89 -2.49
N PHE A 353 11.01 19.62 -2.68
CA PHE A 353 10.16 18.86 -1.77
C PHE A 353 8.86 19.59 -1.36
N GLY A 354 8.41 20.54 -2.18
CA GLY A 354 7.22 21.32 -1.91
C GLY A 354 5.95 20.48 -1.97
N ILE A 355 4.98 20.86 -1.14
CA ILE A 355 3.61 20.35 -1.21
C ILE A 355 2.72 21.54 -1.54
N ARG A 356 1.84 21.38 -2.52
CA ARG A 356 0.81 22.38 -2.85
C ARG A 356 -0.54 21.71 -3.03
N SER A 357 -1.60 22.39 -2.64
CA SER A 357 -2.97 21.91 -2.82
C SER A 357 -3.78 22.95 -3.58
N PHE A 358 -4.56 22.47 -4.54
CA PHE A 358 -5.39 23.33 -5.37
C PHE A 358 -6.82 22.81 -5.38
N ALA A 359 -7.78 23.73 -5.27
CA ALA A 359 -9.17 23.49 -5.59
C ALA A 359 -9.39 23.82 -7.06
N VAL A 360 -9.93 22.88 -7.83
CA VAL A 360 -10.19 23.02 -9.26
C VAL A 360 -11.67 22.78 -9.57
N ARG A 361 -12.23 23.53 -10.52
CA ARG A 361 -13.56 23.32 -11.06
C ARG A 361 -13.46 23.19 -12.58
N PHE A 362 -14.10 22.18 -13.13
CA PHE A 362 -14.05 21.89 -14.56
C PHE A 362 -15.08 22.69 -15.36
N ALA A 363 -14.76 22.97 -16.63
CA ALA A 363 -15.61 23.73 -17.53
C ALA A 363 -16.86 22.94 -17.94
N ASP A 364 -16.69 21.63 -18.08
CA ASP A 364 -17.79 20.73 -18.45
C ASP A 364 -18.17 19.91 -17.21
N THR A 365 -19.27 20.29 -16.58
CA THR A 365 -19.89 19.58 -15.47
C THR A 365 -21.24 19.04 -15.91
N SER A 366 -21.27 18.30 -17.02
CA SER A 366 -22.43 17.44 -17.23
C SER A 366 -22.47 16.50 -16.02
N ALA A 367 -23.39 16.77 -15.10
CA ALA A 367 -23.64 15.84 -14.00
C ALA A 367 -23.81 14.46 -14.63
N PRO A 368 -23.13 13.42 -14.13
CA PRO A 368 -23.42 12.07 -14.58
C PRO A 368 -24.93 11.91 -14.52
N ALA A 369 -25.53 11.37 -15.58
CA ALA A 369 -26.95 11.07 -15.58
C ALA A 369 -27.21 10.31 -14.27
N LYS A 370 -28.11 10.83 -13.43
CA LYS A 370 -28.49 10.11 -12.22
C LYS A 370 -28.92 8.72 -12.68
N PRO A 371 -28.40 7.65 -12.09
CA PRO A 371 -28.88 6.32 -12.45
C PRO A 371 -30.39 6.30 -12.31
N VAL A 372 -31.06 5.74 -13.28
CA VAL A 372 -32.52 5.55 -13.19
C VAL A 372 -32.72 4.56 -12.04
N GLN A 373 -33.35 5.02 -10.98
CA GLN A 373 -33.61 4.19 -9.79
C GLN A 373 -35.06 3.72 -9.86
N GLU A 374 -35.28 2.43 -9.74
CA GLU A 374 -36.57 1.84 -9.53
C GLU A 374 -36.66 1.33 -8.09
N GLN A 375 -37.65 1.86 -7.34
CA GLN A 375 -37.82 1.48 -5.97
C GLN A 375 -38.68 0.22 -5.88
N LEU A 376 -38.12 -0.83 -5.29
CA LEU A 376 -38.85 -2.05 -5.02
C LEU A 376 -39.67 -1.88 -3.73
N LEU A 377 -40.95 -2.12 -3.82
CA LEU A 377 -41.82 -2.19 -2.65
C LEU A 377 -41.75 -3.59 -2.03
N LEU A 378 -41.23 -3.66 -0.82
CA LEU A 378 -41.13 -4.90 -0.06
C LEU A 378 -42.43 -5.14 0.74
N ALA A 379 -42.82 -6.39 0.87
CA ALA A 379 -43.85 -6.81 1.82
C ALA A 379 -43.18 -6.96 3.19
N TYR A 380 -43.23 -5.90 3.97
CA TYR A 380 -42.64 -5.90 5.32
C TYR A 380 -43.36 -6.89 6.22
N ASP A 381 -42.61 -7.56 7.11
CA ASP A 381 -43.06 -8.60 8.03
C ASP A 381 -42.44 -8.49 9.43
N ALA A 382 -41.76 -7.39 9.70
CA ALA A 382 -41.15 -7.07 10.96
C ALA A 382 -41.22 -5.57 11.27
N ASP A 383 -41.52 -5.24 12.53
CA ASP A 383 -41.42 -3.88 13.05
C ASP A 383 -40.10 -3.75 13.83
N ILE A 384 -39.14 -2.93 13.34
CA ILE A 384 -37.86 -2.67 13.96
C ILE A 384 -37.71 -1.24 14.49
N LEU A 385 -38.76 -0.42 14.34
CA LEU A 385 -38.78 0.96 14.79
C LEU A 385 -39.62 1.10 16.07
N SER A 386 -39.25 2.04 16.92
CA SER A 386 -40.06 2.49 18.04
C SER A 386 -39.98 3.99 18.21
N ASP A 387 -41.01 4.63 18.72
CA ASP A 387 -41.04 6.05 19.03
C ASP A 387 -40.83 6.34 20.50
N ASP A 388 -40.68 7.64 20.87
CA ASP A 388 -40.53 8.06 22.27
C ASP A 388 -41.77 7.83 23.11
N ALA A 389 -42.93 7.69 22.50
CA ALA A 389 -44.18 7.40 23.24
C ALA A 389 -44.30 5.92 23.63
N VAL A 390 -43.78 5.00 22.79
CA VAL A 390 -43.75 3.56 23.04
C VAL A 390 -42.43 2.98 22.57
N ARG A 391 -41.45 2.91 23.46
CA ARG A 391 -40.06 2.53 23.14
C ARG A 391 -39.79 1.04 22.96
N SER A 392 -40.82 0.21 22.98
CA SER A 392 -40.69 -1.25 22.99
C SER A 392 -41.71 -1.98 22.10
N ASP A 393 -42.36 -1.28 21.16
CA ASP A 393 -43.24 -1.92 20.19
C ASP A 393 -42.50 -2.56 19.04
N GLY A 394 -41.39 -1.95 18.59
CA GLY A 394 -40.49 -2.54 17.60
C GLY A 394 -39.45 -3.47 18.21
N ARG A 395 -38.90 -4.39 17.40
CA ARG A 395 -37.87 -5.34 17.82
C ARG A 395 -36.95 -5.68 16.64
N MET A 396 -35.64 -5.51 16.82
CA MET A 396 -34.65 -5.95 15.87
C MET A 396 -34.08 -7.31 16.28
N GLY A 397 -34.35 -8.34 15.49
CA GLY A 397 -33.89 -9.70 15.78
C GLY A 397 -34.45 -10.31 17.07
N ARG A 398 -33.56 -10.83 17.91
CA ARG A 398 -33.92 -11.50 19.20
C ARG A 398 -33.74 -10.60 20.40
N SER A 399 -33.11 -9.44 20.24
CA SER A 399 -32.90 -8.46 21.31
C SER A 399 -34.17 -7.63 21.55
N GLU A 400 -34.16 -6.89 22.66
CA GLU A 400 -35.15 -5.84 22.90
C GLU A 400 -34.73 -4.49 22.28
N GLN A 401 -33.73 -4.50 21.41
CA GLN A 401 -33.25 -3.29 20.76
C GLN A 401 -34.16 -2.91 19.60
N THR A 402 -34.31 -1.62 19.37
CA THR A 402 -35.13 -1.04 18.33
C THR A 402 -34.46 0.24 17.80
N LEU A 403 -34.75 0.61 16.58
CA LEU A 403 -34.26 1.86 16.02
C LEU A 403 -35.25 3.00 16.37
N PRO A 404 -34.74 4.19 16.77
CA PRO A 404 -35.60 5.31 17.14
C PRO A 404 -36.20 5.96 15.87
N ALA A 405 -37.50 5.88 15.73
CA ALA A 405 -38.22 6.37 14.55
C ALA A 405 -38.01 7.88 14.31
N GLU A 406 -37.90 8.68 15.38
CA GLU A 406 -37.71 10.13 15.28
C GLU A 406 -36.32 10.53 14.76
N MET A 407 -35.32 9.66 14.91
CA MET A 407 -33.96 9.93 14.45
C MET A 407 -33.72 9.54 12.99
N LEU A 408 -34.64 8.79 12.39
CA LEU A 408 -34.52 8.39 10.99
C LEU A 408 -35.22 9.42 10.09
N PRO A 409 -34.61 9.86 8.99
CA PRO A 409 -35.28 10.68 7.99
C PRO A 409 -36.27 9.83 7.19
N ASP A 410 -37.20 10.45 6.47
CA ASP A 410 -38.14 9.74 5.58
C ASP A 410 -37.40 9.06 4.40
N THR A 411 -36.23 9.57 4.07
CA THR A 411 -35.37 9.04 2.99
C THR A 411 -33.91 9.08 3.46
N ILE A 412 -33.23 7.96 3.39
CA ILE A 412 -31.77 7.89 3.57
C ILE A 412 -31.14 7.90 2.18
N THR A 413 -30.25 8.85 1.92
CA THR A 413 -29.49 8.89 0.66
C THR A 413 -28.05 8.45 0.94
N SER A 414 -27.60 7.38 0.29
CA SER A 414 -26.24 6.90 0.34
C SER A 414 -25.71 6.69 -1.07
N GLU A 415 -24.53 7.26 -1.39
CA GLU A 415 -23.90 7.17 -2.71
C GLU A 415 -24.81 7.59 -3.90
N GLY A 416 -25.76 8.51 -3.64
CA GLY A 416 -26.72 8.97 -4.63
C GLY A 416 -27.93 8.04 -4.83
N ILE A 417 -28.06 7.00 -4.01
CA ILE A 417 -29.19 6.07 -3.97
C ILE A 417 -30.13 6.47 -2.83
N ASP A 418 -31.40 6.61 -3.12
CA ASP A 418 -32.42 7.01 -2.17
C ASP A 418 -33.19 5.79 -1.64
N PHE A 419 -33.17 5.59 -0.32
CA PHE A 419 -33.90 4.55 0.39
C PHE A 419 -35.04 5.19 1.16
N ALA A 420 -36.30 4.87 0.82
CA ALA A 420 -37.46 5.36 1.54
C ALA A 420 -37.67 4.51 2.82
N ILE A 421 -37.77 5.18 3.96
CA ILE A 421 -38.15 4.57 5.23
C ILE A 421 -39.66 4.65 5.37
N ARG A 422 -40.32 3.51 5.48
CA ARG A 422 -41.78 3.39 5.53
C ARG A 422 -42.21 2.68 6.82
N GLY A 423 -43.53 2.64 7.08
CA GLY A 423 -44.06 1.92 8.26
C GLY A 423 -43.59 2.52 9.58
N ARG A 424 -43.59 3.85 9.69
CA ARG A 424 -43.15 4.56 10.92
C ARG A 424 -44.25 4.73 11.94
N GLU A 425 -45.48 4.41 11.55
CA GLU A 425 -46.61 4.42 12.48
C GLU A 425 -46.47 3.29 13.51
N LYS A 426 -46.92 3.55 14.68
CA LYS A 426 -46.86 2.63 15.79
C LYS A 426 -47.34 1.22 15.41
N GLY A 427 -46.47 0.21 15.59
CA GLY A 427 -46.76 -1.19 15.37
C GLY A 427 -46.91 -1.56 13.87
N ALA A 428 -46.45 -0.68 12.94
CA ALA A 428 -46.44 -0.99 11.53
C ALA A 428 -45.17 -1.77 11.16
N ASP A 429 -45.29 -2.78 10.33
CA ASP A 429 -44.15 -3.48 9.77
C ASP A 429 -43.37 -2.52 8.86
N ASN A 430 -42.04 -2.47 9.03
CA ASN A 430 -41.14 -1.53 8.38
C ASN A 430 -39.84 -2.16 7.87
N ALA A 431 -39.66 -3.45 8.10
CA ALA A 431 -38.52 -4.24 7.65
C ALA A 431 -38.95 -5.63 7.15
N VAL A 432 -38.06 -6.29 6.43
CA VAL A 432 -38.18 -7.71 6.05
C VAL A 432 -37.13 -8.50 6.79
N GLU A 433 -37.56 -9.44 7.62
CA GLU A 433 -36.64 -10.35 8.30
C GLU A 433 -36.08 -11.39 7.31
N CYS A 434 -34.77 -11.53 7.22
CA CYS A 434 -34.12 -12.47 6.31
C CYS A 434 -34.37 -13.93 6.72
N ARG A 435 -35.23 -14.66 6.02
CA ARG A 435 -35.62 -16.05 6.27
C ARG A 435 -35.49 -16.95 5.05
N GLY A 436 -34.77 -16.51 4.00
CA GLY A 436 -34.63 -17.25 2.74
C GLY A 436 -35.81 -17.09 1.78
N GLN A 437 -36.61 -16.04 1.93
CA GLN A 437 -37.72 -15.70 1.05
C GLN A 437 -37.22 -15.23 -0.33
N GLN A 438 -38.07 -15.42 -1.34
CA GLN A 438 -37.84 -14.91 -2.69
C GLN A 438 -38.54 -13.58 -2.88
N ILE A 439 -37.84 -12.62 -3.46
CA ILE A 439 -38.32 -11.30 -3.81
C ILE A 439 -38.26 -11.19 -5.33
N THR A 440 -39.42 -11.02 -5.98
CA THR A 440 -39.47 -10.87 -7.42
C THR A 440 -39.19 -9.43 -7.82
N LEU A 441 -38.17 -9.25 -8.66
CA LEU A 441 -37.90 -7.95 -9.26
C LEU A 441 -38.83 -7.67 -10.41
N PRO A 442 -39.18 -6.39 -10.69
CA PRO A 442 -39.84 -6.01 -11.92
C PRO A 442 -39.06 -6.50 -13.14
N ALA A 443 -39.74 -6.78 -14.25
CA ALA A 443 -39.08 -7.17 -15.48
C ALA A 443 -38.25 -6.00 -16.03
N GLY A 444 -36.93 -6.21 -16.21
CA GLY A 444 -36.01 -5.19 -16.70
C GLY A 444 -34.55 -5.68 -16.66
N ASP A 445 -33.68 -4.91 -17.28
CA ASP A 445 -32.22 -5.12 -17.19
C ASP A 445 -31.68 -4.20 -16.08
N TYR A 446 -31.10 -4.78 -15.04
CA TYR A 446 -30.57 -4.06 -13.87
C TYR A 446 -29.06 -4.24 -13.77
N ASP A 447 -28.34 -3.13 -13.68
CA ASP A 447 -26.90 -3.15 -13.44
C ASP A 447 -26.55 -3.48 -11.98
N ARG A 448 -27.41 -3.08 -11.03
CA ARG A 448 -27.15 -3.23 -9.58
C ARG A 448 -28.47 -3.29 -8.78
N ILE A 449 -28.39 -4.01 -7.67
CA ILE A 449 -29.40 -4.00 -6.61
C ILE A 449 -28.75 -3.38 -5.39
N TYR A 450 -29.43 -2.40 -4.79
CA TYR A 450 -28.99 -1.76 -3.54
C TYR A 450 -29.94 -2.15 -2.42
N LEU A 451 -29.37 -2.53 -1.30
CA LEU A 451 -30.09 -2.94 -0.10
C LEU A 451 -29.73 -2.03 1.06
N LEU A 452 -30.72 -1.56 1.81
CA LEU A 452 -30.51 -0.99 3.13
C LEU A 452 -30.74 -2.11 4.16
N ALA A 453 -29.70 -2.53 4.83
CA ALA A 453 -29.76 -3.63 5.80
C ALA A 453 -29.30 -3.17 7.18
N ALA A 454 -29.82 -3.83 8.20
CA ALA A 454 -29.37 -3.68 9.58
C ALA A 454 -29.29 -5.06 10.24
N ALA A 455 -28.34 -5.23 11.15
CA ALA A 455 -28.19 -6.44 11.94
C ALA A 455 -28.00 -6.07 13.42
N GLU A 456 -28.41 -6.98 14.31
CA GLU A 456 -28.28 -6.85 15.77
C GLU A 456 -26.82 -7.00 16.22
N GLU A 457 -26.07 -7.88 15.53
CA GLU A 457 -24.67 -8.19 15.75
C GLU A 457 -23.96 -8.28 14.40
N GLU A 458 -22.63 -8.41 14.38
CA GLU A 458 -21.89 -8.78 13.17
C GLU A 458 -22.50 -10.04 12.55
N ALA A 459 -23.01 -9.94 11.35
CA ALA A 459 -23.68 -11.02 10.65
C ALA A 459 -23.44 -10.96 9.15
N ALA A 460 -23.18 -12.11 8.54
CA ALA A 460 -23.11 -12.24 7.11
C ALA A 460 -24.48 -12.60 6.51
N GLY A 461 -24.94 -11.83 5.54
CA GLY A 461 -26.15 -12.12 4.75
C GLY A 461 -25.84 -12.82 3.44
N ARG A 462 -26.52 -13.89 3.13
CA ARG A 462 -26.43 -14.57 1.82
C ARG A 462 -27.58 -14.17 0.93
N PHE A 463 -27.24 -13.71 -0.27
CA PHE A 463 -28.19 -13.34 -1.31
C PHE A 463 -27.90 -14.13 -2.59
N GLU A 464 -28.94 -14.52 -3.31
CA GLU A 464 -28.83 -15.17 -4.61
C GLU A 464 -29.65 -14.39 -5.64
N VAL A 465 -28.99 -13.97 -6.73
CA VAL A 465 -29.62 -13.25 -7.84
C VAL A 465 -29.26 -13.98 -9.13
N ASP A 466 -30.25 -14.43 -9.88
CA ASP A 466 -30.09 -15.19 -11.13
C ASP A 466 -29.09 -16.37 -11.01
N GLY A 467 -29.09 -17.06 -9.85
CA GLY A 467 -28.18 -18.17 -9.57
C GLY A 467 -26.77 -17.76 -9.17
N ALA A 468 -26.46 -16.48 -9.09
CA ALA A 468 -25.22 -15.95 -8.54
C ALA A 468 -25.37 -15.67 -7.04
N GLU A 469 -24.51 -16.29 -6.24
CA GLU A 469 -24.48 -16.13 -4.78
C GLU A 469 -23.59 -14.95 -4.38
N GLN A 470 -24.12 -14.07 -3.52
CA GLN A 470 -23.40 -12.94 -2.95
C GLN A 470 -23.49 -12.98 -1.43
N TRP A 471 -22.38 -12.72 -0.77
CA TRP A 471 -22.31 -12.54 0.67
C TRP A 471 -22.10 -11.08 1.01
N LEU A 472 -22.86 -10.58 1.97
CA LEU A 472 -22.73 -9.25 2.54
C LEU A 472 -22.33 -9.42 4.01
N ASP A 473 -21.21 -8.83 4.41
CA ASP A 473 -20.67 -8.80 5.77
C ASP A 473 -21.08 -7.53 6.50
#